data_0288743fea29552d630499bc763348df
#
_entry.id   0288743fea29552d630499bc763348df
#
_cell.length_a   1.000
_cell.length_b   1.000
_cell.length_c   1.000
_cell.angle_alpha   90.00
_cell.angle_beta   90.00
_cell.angle_gamma   90.00
#
_symmetry.space_group_name_H-M   'P 1'
#
loop_
_entity.id
_entity.type
_entity.pdbx_description
1 polymer ?
#
loop_
_entity_poly.entity_id
_entity_poly.type
_entity_poly.pdbx_seq_one_letter_code
_entity_poly.pdbx_strand_id
1 'polypeptide(L)'
;MAKLKLSTEFFCDYKLIALHTHLEDYQLAYFLNKTLHLQLAKTKGKACLTMPSGGQFSYYTWEDTSADITWHCIANKLQDTQAPTAVVTLFEELPQVQYLVENEKKVDYFLKIDTEGRLDIPKILNRLREVPATTAREIAVDTLDKKYKLIFQEC
;
A
#
# COMPACT_ATOMS: atom_id res chain seq x y z
N MET A 1 -13.57 22.44 21.98
CA MET A 1 -14.08 21.30 21.39
C MET A 1 -14.44 21.43 19.96
N ALA A 2 -15.28 22.33 19.62
CA ALA A 2 -15.65 22.50 18.23
C ALA A 2 -14.46 22.72 17.33
N LYS A 3 -13.46 23.29 17.85
CA LYS A 3 -12.27 23.56 17.09
C LYS A 3 -11.63 22.34 16.51
N LEU A 4 -11.92 21.20 17.06
CA LEU A 4 -11.32 20.00 16.56
C LEU A 4 -11.75 19.64 15.17
N LYS A 5 -12.89 20.15 14.77
CA LYS A 5 -13.38 19.83 13.47
C LYS A 5 -12.51 20.32 12.37
N LEU A 6 -11.92 21.48 12.57
CA LEU A 6 -11.13 22.08 11.53
C LEU A 6 -9.88 21.29 11.21
N SER A 7 -9.32 20.65 12.21
CA SER A 7 -8.12 19.90 11.96
C SER A 7 -8.41 18.48 11.56
N THR A 8 -9.61 18.01 11.79
CA THR A 8 -9.90 16.61 11.48
C THR A 8 -9.90 16.33 10.02
N GLU A 9 -10.08 17.32 9.18
CA GLU A 9 -10.00 17.09 7.75
C GLU A 9 -8.66 16.55 7.33
N PHE A 10 -7.62 16.91 8.04
CA PHE A 10 -6.27 16.50 7.69
C PHE A 10 -5.72 15.46 8.62
N PHE A 11 -6.56 14.99 9.52
CA PHE A 11 -6.13 13.99 10.47
C PHE A 11 -6.17 12.62 9.81
N CYS A 12 -5.06 11.93 9.85
CA CYS A 12 -4.96 10.61 9.24
C CYS A 12 -4.87 9.58 10.34
N ASP A 13 -5.87 8.71 10.39
CA ASP A 13 -5.96 7.65 11.39
C ASP A 13 -5.18 6.42 10.98
N TYR A 14 -4.18 6.58 10.15
CA TYR A 14 -3.42 5.42 9.71
C TYR A 14 -1.94 5.72 9.74
N LYS A 15 -1.18 4.65 9.80
CA LYS A 15 0.28 4.70 9.65
C LYS A 15 0.64 4.04 8.34
N LEU A 16 1.76 4.44 7.78
CA LEU A 16 2.16 3.97 6.46
C LEU A 16 3.61 3.54 6.51
N ILE A 17 3.87 2.33 6.04
CA ILE A 17 5.22 1.78 5.97
C ILE A 17 5.51 1.46 4.52
N ALA A 18 6.65 1.93 4.04
CA ALA A 18 7.09 1.62 2.69
C ALA A 18 7.91 0.34 2.70
N LEU A 19 7.60 -0.56 1.78
CA LEU A 19 8.31 -1.82 1.65
C LEU A 19 9.04 -1.85 0.32
N HIS A 20 10.31 -2.21 0.38
CA HIS A 20 11.15 -2.38 -0.81
C HIS A 20 11.51 -3.85 -0.90
N THR A 21 11.06 -4.52 -1.95
CA THR A 21 11.21 -5.96 -2.05
C THR A 21 11.07 -6.41 -3.50
N HIS A 22 11.65 -7.54 -3.80
CA HIS A 22 11.47 -8.18 -5.11
C HIS A 22 10.40 -9.27 -5.06
N LEU A 23 9.79 -9.46 -3.90
CA LEU A 23 8.76 -10.50 -3.76
C LEU A 23 7.50 -10.12 -4.52
N GLU A 24 6.83 -11.13 -5.05
CA GLU A 24 5.52 -10.92 -5.64
C GLU A 24 4.51 -10.68 -4.53
N ASP A 25 3.35 -10.16 -4.90
CA ASP A 25 2.36 -9.77 -3.92
C ASP A 25 1.95 -10.93 -3.00
N TYR A 26 1.70 -12.10 -3.57
CA TYR A 26 1.29 -13.26 -2.77
C TYR A 26 2.41 -13.77 -1.87
N GLN A 27 3.66 -13.65 -2.33
CA GLN A 27 4.80 -14.04 -1.52
C GLN A 27 4.96 -13.10 -0.34
N LEU A 28 4.85 -11.80 -0.61
CA LEU A 28 4.96 -10.81 0.44
C LEU A 28 3.86 -10.99 1.47
N ALA A 29 2.62 -11.20 1.01
CA ALA A 29 1.50 -11.40 1.92
C ALA A 29 1.74 -12.62 2.81
N TYR A 30 2.26 -13.70 2.23
CA TYR A 30 2.57 -14.91 3.00
C TYR A 30 3.56 -14.61 4.12
N PHE A 31 4.65 -13.91 3.80
CA PHE A 31 5.68 -13.62 4.80
C PHE A 31 5.21 -12.60 5.82
N LEU A 32 4.41 -11.62 5.41
CA LEU A 32 3.85 -10.66 6.36
C LEU A 32 2.93 -11.37 7.34
N ASN A 33 2.10 -12.27 6.83
CA ASN A 33 1.20 -13.02 7.69
C ASN A 33 1.96 -13.87 8.70
N LYS A 34 3.03 -14.49 8.23
CA LYS A 34 3.83 -15.35 9.10
C LYS A 34 4.60 -14.55 10.14
N THR A 35 5.16 -13.41 9.72
CA THR A 35 6.05 -12.62 10.57
C THR A 35 5.28 -11.78 11.57
N LEU A 36 4.18 -11.18 11.14
CA LEU A 36 3.41 -10.28 11.99
C LEU A 36 2.14 -10.92 12.52
N HIS A 37 1.92 -12.19 12.23
CA HIS A 37 0.73 -12.92 12.66
C HIS A 37 -0.55 -12.28 12.15
N LEU A 38 -0.56 -12.01 10.84
CA LEU A 38 -1.70 -11.42 10.16
C LEU A 38 -2.43 -12.49 9.35
N GLN A 39 -3.57 -12.09 8.79
CA GLN A 39 -4.35 -12.95 7.91
C GLN A 39 -4.76 -12.19 6.65
N LEU A 40 -3.81 -11.48 6.08
CA LEU A 40 -4.04 -10.72 4.86
C LEU A 40 -4.56 -11.64 3.75
N ALA A 41 -5.60 -11.19 3.07
CA ALA A 41 -6.16 -11.92 1.96
C ALA A 41 -6.38 -10.98 0.79
N LYS A 42 -6.17 -11.49 -0.40
CA LYS A 42 -6.32 -10.67 -1.60
C LYS A 42 -7.79 -10.25 -1.76
N THR A 43 -7.98 -8.99 -2.05
CA THR A 43 -9.31 -8.41 -2.17
C THR A 43 -9.37 -7.66 -3.49
N LYS A 44 -10.56 -7.61 -4.07
CA LYS A 44 -10.75 -6.81 -5.27
C LYS A 44 -10.51 -5.36 -4.91
N GLY A 45 -9.76 -4.70 -5.77
CA GLY A 45 -9.39 -3.33 -5.51
C GLY A 45 -10.57 -2.40 -5.50
N LYS A 46 -10.47 -1.39 -4.70
CA LYS A 46 -11.45 -0.32 -4.66
C LYS A 46 -11.20 0.62 -5.82
N ALA A 47 -12.12 1.53 -6.04
CA ALA A 47 -11.99 2.49 -7.13
C ALA A 47 -10.68 3.28 -7.04
N CYS A 48 -10.24 3.57 -5.82
CA CYS A 48 -9.00 4.31 -5.62
C CYS A 48 -7.76 3.57 -6.14
N LEU A 49 -7.88 2.26 -6.33
CA LEU A 49 -6.77 1.44 -6.79
C LEU A 49 -6.95 0.97 -8.22
N THR A 50 -7.94 1.50 -8.91
CA THR A 50 -8.23 1.12 -10.29
C THR A 50 -7.79 2.24 -11.21
N MET A 51 -7.01 1.90 -12.20
CA MET A 51 -6.54 2.88 -13.18
C MET A 51 -7.57 3.03 -14.29
N PRO A 52 -7.57 4.18 -14.97
CA PRO A 52 -8.49 4.38 -16.11
C PRO A 52 -8.33 3.32 -17.19
N SER A 53 -7.16 2.73 -17.30
CA SER A 53 -6.91 1.67 -18.28
C SER A 53 -7.56 0.35 -17.87
N GLY A 54 -8.12 0.26 -16.68
CA GLY A 54 -8.74 -0.97 -16.18
C GLY A 54 -7.85 -1.81 -15.30
N GLY A 55 -6.56 -1.49 -15.19
CA GLY A 55 -5.67 -2.21 -14.32
C GLY A 55 -5.89 -1.85 -12.87
N GLN A 56 -5.65 -2.79 -11.99
CA GLN A 56 -5.82 -2.58 -10.56
C GLN A 56 -4.53 -2.90 -9.83
N PHE A 57 -4.17 -2.02 -8.88
CA PHE A 57 -3.05 -2.29 -8.00
C PHE A 57 -3.41 -3.45 -7.08
N SER A 58 -2.47 -4.34 -6.85
CA SER A 58 -2.70 -5.48 -5.99
C SER A 58 -3.00 -5.01 -4.56
N TYR A 59 -3.96 -5.63 -3.93
CA TYR A 59 -4.47 -5.17 -2.64
C TYR A 59 -4.83 -6.36 -1.76
N TYR A 60 -4.23 -6.41 -0.59
CA TYR A 60 -4.51 -7.41 0.43
C TYR A 60 -4.94 -6.68 1.69
N THR A 61 -5.91 -7.22 2.39
CA THR A 61 -6.40 -6.58 3.61
C THR A 61 -6.83 -7.61 4.63
N TRP A 62 -6.84 -7.19 5.89
CA TRP A 62 -7.34 -7.98 6.99
C TRP A 62 -7.74 -7.08 8.13
N GLU A 63 -8.94 -7.29 8.63
CA GLU A 63 -9.43 -6.55 9.78
C GLU A 63 -9.27 -7.41 11.03
N ASP A 64 -8.42 -6.96 11.95
CA ASP A 64 -8.23 -7.63 13.23
C ASP A 64 -9.20 -7.00 14.23
N THR A 65 -10.36 -7.61 14.37
CA THR A 65 -11.39 -7.05 15.23
C THR A 65 -11.02 -7.11 16.70
N SER A 66 -10.16 -8.04 17.08
CA SER A 66 -9.76 -8.17 18.49
C SER A 66 -8.86 -7.02 18.92
N ALA A 67 -8.05 -6.51 18.02
CA ALA A 67 -7.14 -5.41 18.31
C ALA A 67 -7.63 -4.08 17.74
N ASP A 68 -8.71 -4.09 17.00
CA ASP A 68 -9.27 -2.92 16.35
C ASP A 68 -8.25 -2.27 15.42
N ILE A 69 -7.60 -3.10 14.63
CA ILE A 69 -6.60 -2.67 13.66
C ILE A 69 -6.94 -3.28 12.31
N THR A 70 -6.89 -2.49 11.27
CA THR A 70 -7.06 -3.00 9.91
C THR A 70 -5.75 -2.84 9.16
N TRP A 71 -5.30 -3.92 8.57
CA TRP A 71 -4.04 -3.98 7.84
C TRP A 71 -4.32 -4.01 6.35
N HIS A 72 -3.52 -3.25 5.59
CA HIS A 72 -3.64 -3.22 4.13
C HIS A 72 -2.25 -3.32 3.53
N CYS A 73 -2.09 -4.19 2.55
CA CYS A 73 -0.87 -4.25 1.77
C CYS A 73 -1.22 -3.88 0.34
N ILE A 74 -0.68 -2.78 -0.12
CA ILE A 74 -1.07 -2.18 -1.39
C ILE A 74 0.16 -2.07 -2.29
N ALA A 75 0.08 -2.62 -3.49
CA ALA A 75 1.18 -2.50 -4.43
C ALA A 75 1.29 -1.08 -4.93
N ASN A 76 2.51 -0.58 -5.01
CA ASN A 76 2.76 0.73 -5.58
C ASN A 76 2.98 0.70 -7.08
N LYS A 77 3.25 -0.49 -7.62
CA LYS A 77 3.55 -0.65 -9.03
C LYS A 77 2.52 -1.52 -9.70
N LEU A 78 2.09 -1.11 -10.87
CA LEU A 78 1.20 -1.87 -11.71
C LEU A 78 1.82 -1.95 -13.08
N GLN A 79 2.18 -3.15 -13.49
CA GLN A 79 2.72 -3.34 -14.80
C GLN A 79 1.56 -3.58 -15.75
N ASP A 80 1.43 -2.71 -16.72
CA ASP A 80 0.36 -2.83 -17.69
C ASP A 80 0.77 -3.86 -18.73
N THR A 81 0.32 -5.08 -18.53
CA THR A 81 0.60 -6.14 -19.47
C THR A 81 -0.47 -6.26 -20.53
N GLN A 82 -1.45 -5.40 -20.50
CA GLN A 82 -2.55 -5.45 -21.44
C GLN A 82 -2.37 -4.47 -22.58
N ALA A 83 -1.19 -4.39 -23.09
CA ALA A 83 -1.00 -3.67 -24.33
C ALA A 83 -1.89 -4.36 -25.33
N PRO A 84 -2.73 -3.61 -26.03
CA PRO A 84 -3.56 -4.23 -27.05
C PRO A 84 -2.64 -4.85 -28.08
N THR A 85 -2.68 -6.14 -28.14
CA THR A 85 -1.82 -6.88 -29.01
C THR A 85 -2.06 -6.55 -30.47
N ALA A 86 -3.16 -5.93 -30.77
CA ALA A 86 -3.49 -5.63 -32.14
C ALA A 86 -2.68 -4.47 -32.70
N VAL A 87 -2.07 -3.69 -31.86
CA VAL A 87 -1.35 -2.50 -32.31
C VAL A 87 0.04 -2.52 -31.75
N VAL A 88 0.76 -3.55 -32.04
CA VAL A 88 2.14 -3.57 -31.64
C VAL A 88 2.91 -2.76 -32.64
N THR A 89 3.22 -1.56 -32.28
CA THR A 89 4.07 -0.76 -33.12
C THR A 89 5.49 -0.93 -32.64
N LEU A 90 6.41 -0.54 -33.49
CA LEU A 90 7.82 -0.67 -33.15
C LEU A 90 8.23 0.17 -31.97
N PHE A 91 7.36 1.04 -31.52
CA PHE A 91 7.70 1.97 -30.46
C PHE A 91 7.11 1.60 -29.12
N GLU A 92 6.38 0.51 -29.03
CA GLU A 92 5.63 0.19 -27.82
C GLU A 92 5.99 -1.12 -27.21
N GLU A 93 7.23 -1.47 -27.31
CA GLU A 93 7.62 -2.75 -26.79
C GLU A 93 7.74 -2.79 -25.29
N LEU A 94 7.88 -1.64 -24.67
CA LEU A 94 8.13 -1.62 -23.23
C LEU A 94 6.82 -1.53 -22.46
N PRO A 95 6.56 -2.47 -21.57
CA PRO A 95 5.38 -2.36 -20.72
C PRO A 95 5.53 -1.10 -19.85
N GLN A 96 4.45 -0.36 -19.78
CA GLN A 96 4.45 0.84 -18.95
C GLN A 96 4.16 0.46 -17.52
N VAL A 97 4.99 0.94 -16.63
CA VAL A 97 4.79 0.74 -15.21
C VAL A 97 4.07 1.96 -14.67
N GLN A 98 2.96 1.73 -14.01
CA GLN A 98 2.20 2.79 -13.36
C GLN A 98 2.45 2.71 -11.87
N TYR A 99 2.42 3.85 -11.22
CA TYR A 99 2.69 3.94 -9.78
C TYR A 99 1.50 4.54 -9.07
N LEU A 100 1.19 3.99 -7.92
CA LEU A 100 0.15 4.55 -7.07
C LEU A 100 0.63 5.88 -6.48
N VAL A 101 1.86 5.89 -5.98
CA VAL A 101 2.50 7.11 -5.49
C VAL A 101 3.72 7.38 -6.35
N GLU A 102 3.55 8.31 -7.29
CA GLU A 102 4.60 8.57 -8.27
C GLU A 102 5.85 9.18 -7.66
N ASN A 103 5.70 9.89 -6.57
CA ASN A 103 6.84 10.48 -5.89
C ASN A 103 7.70 9.45 -5.18
N GLU A 104 7.22 8.23 -5.03
CA GLU A 104 7.91 7.15 -4.33
C GLU A 104 8.08 5.95 -5.23
N LYS A 105 8.67 6.15 -6.39
CA LYS A 105 8.79 5.06 -7.38
C LYS A 105 9.63 3.89 -6.91
N LYS A 106 10.48 4.11 -5.93
CA LYS A 106 11.31 3.03 -5.41
C LYS A 106 10.58 2.14 -4.42
N VAL A 107 9.42 2.58 -3.94
CA VAL A 107 8.63 1.77 -3.03
C VAL A 107 7.88 0.74 -3.83
N ASP A 108 7.95 -0.51 -3.40
CA ASP A 108 7.27 -1.61 -4.10
C ASP A 108 5.88 -1.85 -3.56
N TYR A 109 5.71 -1.73 -2.25
CA TYR A 109 4.42 -1.91 -1.60
C TYR A 109 4.29 -0.95 -0.44
N PHE A 110 3.05 -0.63 -0.10
CA PHE A 110 2.74 0.15 1.10
C PHE A 110 1.98 -0.74 2.08
N LEU A 111 2.43 -0.74 3.31
CA LEU A 111 1.70 -1.38 4.39
C LEU A 111 0.99 -0.27 5.15
N LYS A 112 -0.32 -0.23 5.01
CA LYS A 112 -1.14 0.79 5.65
C LYS A 112 -1.83 0.15 6.86
N ILE A 113 -1.79 0.82 7.98
CA ILE A 113 -2.32 0.29 9.23
C ILE A 113 -3.29 1.28 9.80
N ASP A 114 -4.57 0.92 9.80
CA ASP A 114 -5.64 1.77 10.34
C ASP A 114 -5.86 1.39 11.80
N THR A 115 -5.70 2.35 12.69
CA THR A 115 -6.00 2.13 14.09
C THR A 115 -6.20 3.47 14.78
N GLU A 116 -7.05 3.47 15.78
CA GLU A 116 -7.22 4.65 16.63
C GLU A 116 -6.32 4.55 17.85
N GLY A 117 -5.73 3.39 18.06
CA GLY A 117 -4.86 3.20 19.19
C GLY A 117 -3.41 3.47 18.87
N ARG A 118 -2.57 3.16 19.81
CA ARG A 118 -1.13 3.30 19.61
C ARG A 118 -0.57 2.08 18.92
N LEU A 119 0.30 2.33 17.96
CA LEU A 119 1.05 1.27 17.31
C LEU A 119 2.51 1.43 17.69
N ASP A 120 3.14 0.32 17.97
CA ASP A 120 4.58 0.29 18.21
C ASP A 120 5.27 0.11 16.85
N ILE A 121 5.42 1.20 16.13
CA ILE A 121 6.01 1.15 14.81
C ILE A 121 7.45 0.60 14.83
N PRO A 122 8.31 1.02 15.77
CA PRO A 122 9.65 0.44 15.82
C PRO A 122 9.64 -1.09 15.96
N LYS A 123 8.70 -1.63 16.71
CA LYS A 123 8.61 -3.07 16.88
C LYS A 123 8.18 -3.73 15.57
N ILE A 124 7.22 -3.12 14.88
CA ILE A 124 6.76 -3.63 13.59
C ILE A 124 7.92 -3.61 12.59
N LEU A 125 8.64 -2.50 12.52
CA LEU A 125 9.76 -2.39 11.61
C LEU A 125 10.84 -3.42 11.91
N ASN A 126 11.08 -3.67 13.20
CA ASN A 126 12.07 -4.65 13.59
C ASN A 126 11.65 -6.06 13.16
N ARG A 127 10.37 -6.38 13.28
CA ARG A 127 9.89 -7.68 12.82
C ARG A 127 9.93 -7.81 11.32
N LEU A 128 9.70 -6.72 10.60
CA LEU A 128 9.74 -6.75 9.14
C LEU A 128 11.12 -7.09 8.61
N ARG A 129 12.15 -6.96 9.41
CA ARG A 129 13.50 -7.37 9.00
C ARG A 129 13.58 -8.87 8.77
N GLU A 130 12.67 -9.64 9.33
CA GLU A 130 12.67 -11.07 9.15
C GLU A 130 12.05 -11.52 7.84
N VAL A 131 11.41 -10.59 7.12
CA VAL A 131 10.87 -10.90 5.80
C VAL A 131 12.02 -10.92 4.80
N PRO A 132 12.19 -12.03 4.05
CA PRO A 132 13.35 -12.16 3.17
C PRO A 132 13.34 -11.12 2.06
N ALA A 133 14.53 -10.63 1.71
CA ALA A 133 14.75 -9.70 0.62
C ALA A 133 13.89 -8.43 0.70
N THR A 134 13.59 -7.99 1.90
CA THR A 134 12.67 -6.87 2.11
C THR A 134 13.27 -5.89 3.09
N THR A 135 13.14 -4.60 2.78
CA THR A 135 13.45 -3.54 3.73
C THR A 135 12.20 -2.68 3.91
N ALA A 136 12.09 -2.08 5.08
CA ALA A 136 10.91 -1.32 5.44
C ALA A 136 11.30 -0.03 6.13
N ARG A 137 10.52 1.02 5.87
CA ARG A 137 10.69 2.29 6.57
C ARG A 137 9.33 2.94 6.75
N GLU A 138 9.19 3.67 7.83
CA GLU A 138 7.95 4.39 8.06
C GLU A 138 7.92 5.64 7.18
N ILE A 139 6.74 5.93 6.63
CA ILE A 139 6.52 7.17 5.91
C ILE A 139 5.69 8.07 6.80
N ALA A 140 6.18 9.28 6.99
CA ALA A 140 5.41 10.28 7.72
C ALA A 140 4.27 10.74 6.82
N VAL A 141 3.05 10.38 7.19
CA VAL A 141 1.88 10.67 6.37
C VAL A 141 1.75 12.18 6.14
N ASP A 142 2.16 12.97 7.11
CA ASP A 142 2.09 14.43 6.98
C ASP A 142 2.89 14.97 5.81
N THR A 143 3.92 14.26 5.38
CA THR A 143 4.78 14.72 4.30
C THR A 143 4.26 14.35 2.92
N LEU A 144 3.20 13.55 2.85
CA LEU A 144 2.64 13.17 1.57
C LEU A 144 1.85 14.31 0.97
N ASP A 145 1.83 14.38 -0.36
CA ASP A 145 0.95 15.30 -1.06
C ASP A 145 -0.50 14.96 -0.74
N LYS A 146 -1.33 15.96 -0.76
CA LYS A 146 -2.72 15.80 -0.39
C LYS A 146 -3.41 14.71 -1.22
N LYS A 147 -3.10 14.63 -2.50
CA LYS A 147 -3.74 13.64 -3.36
C LYS A 147 -3.42 12.21 -2.91
N TYR A 148 -2.21 11.98 -2.42
CA TYR A 148 -1.83 10.65 -1.94
C TYR A 148 -2.45 10.34 -0.59
N LYS A 149 -2.55 11.35 0.28
CA LYS A 149 -3.24 11.18 1.54
C LYS A 149 -4.68 10.74 1.31
N LEU A 150 -5.34 11.33 0.32
CA LEU A 150 -6.71 10.98 0.02
C LEU A 150 -6.84 9.57 -0.53
N ILE A 151 -5.90 9.16 -1.38
CA ILE A 151 -5.92 7.80 -1.92
C ILE A 151 -5.86 6.79 -0.77
N PHE A 152 -4.91 6.96 0.13
CA PHE A 152 -4.76 6.02 1.24
C PHE A 152 -5.92 6.12 2.23
N GLN A 153 -6.51 7.27 2.37
CA GLN A 153 -7.64 7.43 3.28
C GLN A 153 -8.86 6.69 2.75
N GLU A 154 -9.04 6.59 1.44
CA GLU A 154 -10.18 5.90 0.84
C GLU A 154 -9.97 4.40 0.74
N CYS A 155 -8.76 3.96 0.79
CA CYS A 155 -8.45 2.54 0.77
C CYS A 155 -8.31 2.02 2.18
#